data_1acf5da35bdf2ce11d8e5475e6d8d62e
#
_entry.id   1acf5da35bdf2ce11d8e5475e6d8d62e
#
_cell.length_a   1.000
_cell.length_b   1.000
_cell.length_c   1.000
_cell.angle_alpha   90.00
_cell.angle_beta   90.00
_cell.angle_gamma   90.00
#
_symmetry.space_group_name_H-M   'P 1'
#
loop_
_entity.id
_entity.type
_entity.pdbx_description
1 polymer ?
#
loop_
_entity_poly.entity_id
_entity_poly.type
_entity_poly.pdbx_seq_one_letter_code
_entity_poly.pdbx_strand_id
1 'polypeptide(L)'
;QKRVRDYLGKILSSSNHLLSLINDILDMSRIESGKIHLEETEVSLSDVLHDLKTIISGQIHAKQLELYMDAMDVTNEDVYCDKTRLNQVLLNLLSNAVKFTPAGGTVSVRLKQLPGTAKGSALYEIRVKDNGIGMSQEFVKKIFSPFERERTSTVSRTQGTGLGMAITKNIVDMMGGTIEVQTAQGKGTEFIVRLPFRIQPEQHRIEKIAELEGLKALVVDDDFDTCDSVTKMLVRVGMRSEWTLSGREAVLRVRQSMELGDAFHAYIIDWCLPDMNGIEVTRQIRSLGDDTPIIILTAYDWSDIEAEAKAAGVTAFCAKPLFMSDIRDTLMTAIGQNQAEQEKPVPVSYTHLR
;
A
#
# COMPACT_ATOMS: atom_id res chain seq x y z
N GLN A 1 -13.14 -8.40 38.53
CA GLN A 1 -12.17 -8.54 37.41
C GLN A 1 -12.45 -7.56 36.27
N LYS A 2 -13.68 -7.41 35.74
CA LYS A 2 -14.03 -6.51 34.64
C LYS A 2 -13.68 -5.04 34.93
N ARG A 3 -14.00 -4.51 36.12
CA ARG A 3 -13.68 -3.14 36.56
C ARG A 3 -12.16 -2.90 36.66
N VAL A 4 -11.40 -3.84 37.18
CA VAL A 4 -9.93 -3.73 37.29
C VAL A 4 -9.30 -3.65 35.90
N ARG A 5 -9.75 -4.49 34.97
CA ARG A 5 -9.29 -4.47 33.56
C ARG A 5 -9.61 -3.14 32.86
N ASP A 6 -10.77 -2.57 33.13
CA ASP A 6 -11.20 -1.28 32.61
C ASP A 6 -10.33 -0.12 33.16
N TYR A 7 -10.04 -0.14 34.46
CA TYR A 7 -9.12 0.84 35.08
C TYR A 7 -7.68 0.70 34.55
N LEU A 8 -7.16 -0.52 34.42
CA LEU A 8 -5.84 -0.76 33.84
C LEU A 8 -5.76 -0.27 32.40
N GLY A 9 -6.82 -0.51 31.58
CA GLY A 9 -6.90 0.03 30.21
C GLY A 9 -6.88 1.55 30.17
N LYS A 10 -7.60 2.23 31.07
CA LYS A 10 -7.60 3.70 31.19
C LYS A 10 -6.24 4.24 31.63
N ILE A 11 -5.58 3.59 32.60
CA ILE A 11 -4.25 3.98 33.06
C ILE A 11 -3.26 3.85 31.91
N LEU A 12 -3.26 2.72 31.19
CA LEU A 12 -2.35 2.48 30.07
C LEU A 12 -2.56 3.51 28.95
N SER A 13 -3.81 3.78 28.59
CA SER A 13 -4.16 4.80 27.60
C SER A 13 -3.68 6.20 28.01
N SER A 14 -3.89 6.57 29.29
CA SER A 14 -3.42 7.88 29.80
C SER A 14 -1.90 7.98 29.84
N SER A 15 -1.20 6.90 30.22
CA SER A 15 0.26 6.84 30.23
C SER A 15 0.86 6.97 28.83
N ASN A 16 0.30 6.26 27.85
CA ASN A 16 0.72 6.36 26.45
C ASN A 16 0.48 7.76 25.88
N HIS A 17 -0.64 8.39 26.26
CA HIS A 17 -0.91 9.77 25.87
C HIS A 17 0.09 10.75 26.47
N LEU A 18 0.45 10.59 27.76
CA LEU A 18 1.46 11.43 28.40
C LEU A 18 2.84 11.27 27.76
N LEU A 19 3.24 10.04 27.43
CA LEU A 19 4.49 9.77 26.72
C LEU A 19 4.50 10.44 25.34
N SER A 20 3.39 10.36 24.59
CA SER A 20 3.27 11.07 23.30
C SER A 20 3.43 12.59 23.47
N LEU A 21 2.78 13.18 24.48
CA LEU A 21 2.90 14.61 24.80
C LEU A 21 4.35 15.01 25.10
N ILE A 22 5.04 14.24 25.95
CA ILE A 22 6.44 14.50 26.31
C ILE A 22 7.32 14.43 25.05
N ASN A 23 7.14 13.42 24.20
CA ASN A 23 7.91 13.26 22.98
C ASN A 23 7.65 14.41 21.99
N ASP A 24 6.39 14.82 21.82
CA ASP A 24 6.03 15.97 20.96
C ASP A 24 6.71 17.27 21.44
N ILE A 25 6.71 17.51 22.77
CA ILE A 25 7.34 18.71 23.35
C ILE A 25 8.87 18.65 23.19
N LEU A 26 9.47 17.49 23.41
CA LEU A 26 10.92 17.30 23.22
C LEU A 26 11.32 17.47 21.74
N ASP A 27 10.53 16.93 20.82
CA ASP A 27 10.78 17.09 19.38
C ASP A 27 10.65 18.58 18.99
N MET A 28 9.61 19.28 19.46
CA MET A 28 9.43 20.70 19.19
C MET A 28 10.60 21.53 19.74
N SER A 29 11.04 21.27 20.97
CA SER A 29 12.19 21.93 21.56
C SER A 29 13.49 21.68 20.80
N ARG A 30 13.72 20.47 20.30
CA ARG A 30 14.89 20.13 19.47
C ARG A 30 14.83 20.79 18.11
N ILE A 31 13.65 20.90 17.49
CA ILE A 31 13.41 21.62 16.24
C ILE A 31 13.76 23.10 16.43
N GLU A 32 13.16 23.77 17.42
CA GLU A 32 13.38 25.20 17.70
C GLU A 32 14.84 25.53 18.02
N SER A 33 15.55 24.63 18.69
CA SER A 33 16.97 24.79 19.01
C SER A 33 17.92 24.42 17.84
N GLY A 34 17.41 23.98 16.69
CA GLY A 34 18.21 23.55 15.55
C GLY A 34 19.08 22.31 15.80
N LYS A 35 18.75 21.52 16.82
CA LYS A 35 19.52 20.33 17.24
C LYS A 35 19.05 19.02 16.60
N ILE A 36 18.05 19.05 15.74
CA ILE A 36 17.65 17.87 14.98
C ILE A 36 18.57 17.77 13.76
N HIS A 37 19.17 16.61 13.61
CA HIS A 37 19.90 16.20 12.42
C HIS A 37 19.13 15.04 11.77
N LEU A 38 19.02 15.05 10.43
CA LEU A 38 18.46 13.93 9.68
C LEU A 38 19.50 12.83 9.56
N GLU A 39 19.10 11.61 9.83
CA GLU A 39 19.93 10.42 9.66
C GLU A 39 19.50 9.68 8.40
N GLU A 40 20.10 10.05 7.25
CA GLU A 40 19.82 9.36 5.99
C GLU A 40 20.39 7.95 6.02
N THR A 41 19.53 6.96 5.84
CA THR A 41 19.86 5.55 5.71
C THR A 41 19.27 4.97 4.43
N GLU A 42 19.67 3.76 4.07
CA GLU A 42 19.03 2.98 3.01
C GLU A 42 17.62 2.56 3.46
N VAL A 43 16.61 2.91 2.66
CA VAL A 43 15.21 2.68 3.00
C VAL A 43 14.45 2.19 1.77
N SER A 44 13.69 1.11 1.92
CA SER A 44 12.68 0.69 0.96
C SER A 44 11.35 1.39 1.28
N LEU A 45 10.79 2.10 0.31
CA LEU A 45 9.46 2.74 0.44
C LEU A 45 8.34 1.70 0.48
N SER A 46 8.55 0.52 -0.12
CA SER A 46 7.66 -0.63 0.02
C SER A 46 7.52 -1.03 1.48
N ASP A 47 8.65 -1.29 2.17
CA ASP A 47 8.66 -1.63 3.59
C ASP A 47 7.99 -0.56 4.45
N VAL A 48 8.25 0.72 4.16
CA VAL A 48 7.63 1.83 4.89
C VAL A 48 6.11 1.79 4.78
N LEU A 49 5.55 1.61 3.59
CA LEU A 49 4.09 1.60 3.42
C LEU A 49 3.45 0.32 4.00
N HIS A 50 4.11 -0.83 3.89
CA HIS A 50 3.63 -2.08 4.51
C HIS A 50 3.67 -2.00 6.05
N ASP A 51 4.72 -1.44 6.64
CA ASP A 51 4.81 -1.18 8.09
C ASP A 51 3.68 -0.26 8.55
N LEU A 52 3.46 0.86 7.84
CA LEU A 52 2.39 1.82 8.14
C LEU A 52 1.00 1.18 8.08
N LYS A 53 0.74 0.38 7.05
CA LYS A 53 -0.52 -0.39 6.91
C LYS A 53 -0.75 -1.29 8.12
N THR A 54 0.27 -2.02 8.53
CA THR A 54 0.21 -2.92 9.69
C THR A 54 -0.09 -2.15 10.98
N ILE A 55 0.60 -1.02 11.22
CA ILE A 55 0.42 -0.21 12.43
C ILE A 55 -1.00 0.36 12.53
N ILE A 56 -1.56 0.86 11.41
CA ILE A 56 -2.85 1.56 11.42
C ILE A 56 -4.04 0.60 11.34
N SER A 57 -3.86 -0.64 10.87
CA SER A 57 -4.94 -1.62 10.62
C SER A 57 -5.85 -1.83 11.83
N GLY A 58 -5.29 -1.94 13.02
CA GLY A 58 -6.08 -2.11 14.25
C GLY A 58 -7.04 -0.96 14.51
N GLN A 59 -6.64 0.29 14.22
CA GLN A 59 -7.49 1.47 14.39
C GLN A 59 -8.55 1.57 13.28
N ILE A 60 -8.19 1.21 12.06
CA ILE A 60 -9.08 1.12 10.90
C ILE A 60 -10.22 0.14 11.19
N HIS A 61 -9.89 -1.09 11.61
CA HIS A 61 -10.89 -2.12 11.97
C HIS A 61 -11.76 -1.69 13.15
N ALA A 62 -11.16 -1.19 14.23
CA ALA A 62 -11.90 -0.76 15.42
C ALA A 62 -12.93 0.33 15.12
N LYS A 63 -12.69 1.15 14.11
CA LYS A 63 -13.55 2.26 13.69
C LYS A 63 -14.40 1.95 12.45
N GLN A 64 -14.28 0.73 11.90
CA GLN A 64 -14.99 0.29 10.70
C GLN A 64 -14.74 1.23 9.50
N LEU A 65 -13.49 1.62 9.28
CA LEU A 65 -13.09 2.43 8.14
C LEU A 65 -12.60 1.54 7.00
N GLU A 66 -12.65 2.06 5.79
CA GLU A 66 -11.97 1.49 4.62
C GLU A 66 -10.61 2.17 4.43
N LEU A 67 -9.56 1.37 4.22
CA LEU A 67 -8.20 1.85 3.95
C LEU A 67 -7.76 1.42 2.57
N TYR A 68 -7.42 2.38 1.72
CA TYR A 68 -6.80 2.15 0.41
C TYR A 68 -5.38 2.67 0.43
N MET A 69 -4.44 1.85 -0.02
CA MET A 69 -3.03 2.24 -0.14
C MET A 69 -2.51 1.83 -1.52
N ASP A 70 -2.01 2.80 -2.29
CA ASP A 70 -1.55 2.61 -3.66
C ASP A 70 -0.17 3.22 -3.86
N ALA A 71 0.65 2.55 -4.69
CA ALA A 71 1.91 3.07 -5.21
C ALA A 71 1.82 3.15 -6.73
N MET A 72 1.96 4.36 -7.29
CA MET A 72 1.75 4.62 -8.71
C MET A 72 3.01 5.16 -9.36
N ASP A 73 3.38 4.60 -10.50
CA ASP A 73 4.55 5.02 -11.27
C ASP A 73 5.85 5.05 -10.44
N VAL A 74 5.94 4.27 -9.35
CA VAL A 74 7.14 4.16 -8.52
C VAL A 74 8.12 3.23 -9.22
N THR A 75 9.17 3.81 -9.76
CA THR A 75 10.21 3.08 -10.48
C THR A 75 11.46 2.83 -9.64
N ASN A 76 11.64 3.62 -8.60
CA ASN A 76 12.73 3.51 -7.64
C ASN A 76 12.13 3.52 -6.23
N GLU A 77 12.01 2.36 -5.65
CA GLU A 77 11.46 2.19 -4.29
C GLU A 77 12.54 2.26 -3.21
N ASP A 78 13.81 2.04 -3.60
CA ASP A 78 14.97 2.09 -2.71
C ASP A 78 15.60 3.48 -2.75
N VAL A 79 15.59 4.15 -1.61
CA VAL A 79 16.00 5.54 -1.47
C VAL A 79 16.89 5.75 -0.23
N TYR A 80 17.58 6.90 -0.18
CA TYR A 80 18.22 7.38 1.04
C TYR A 80 17.33 8.41 1.71
N CYS A 81 16.86 8.13 2.92
CA CYS A 81 16.10 9.07 3.74
C CYS A 81 16.18 8.72 5.23
N ASP A 82 15.68 9.60 6.09
CA ASP A 82 15.46 9.30 7.49
C ASP A 82 14.12 8.56 7.68
N LYS A 83 14.20 7.20 7.80
CA LYS A 83 13.03 6.32 7.97
C LYS A 83 12.18 6.73 9.18
N THR A 84 12.83 7.10 10.28
CA THR A 84 12.13 7.45 11.53
C THR A 84 11.31 8.72 11.36
N ARG A 85 11.88 9.74 10.74
CA ARG A 85 11.18 11.00 10.49
C ARG A 85 10.12 10.87 9.41
N LEU A 86 10.37 10.10 8.36
CA LEU A 86 9.35 9.78 7.35
C LEU A 86 8.15 9.09 7.99
N ASN A 87 8.37 8.04 8.78
CA ASN A 87 7.31 7.35 9.50
C ASN A 87 6.55 8.28 10.46
N GLN A 88 7.24 9.18 11.15
CA GLN A 88 6.61 10.16 12.05
C GLN A 88 5.65 11.09 11.29
N VAL A 89 6.06 11.60 10.13
CA VAL A 89 5.20 12.40 9.25
C VAL A 89 3.96 11.61 8.83
N LEU A 90 4.16 10.42 8.28
CA LEU A 90 3.07 9.63 7.71
C LEU A 90 2.10 9.11 8.78
N LEU A 91 2.60 8.63 9.92
CA LEU A 91 1.76 8.20 11.04
C LEU A 91 0.94 9.35 11.64
N ASN A 92 1.51 10.56 11.70
CA ASN A 92 0.76 11.71 12.18
C ASN A 92 -0.38 12.09 11.24
N LEU A 93 -0.15 12.09 9.92
CA LEU A 93 -1.18 12.36 8.92
C LEU A 93 -2.27 11.27 8.94
N LEU A 94 -1.86 9.99 8.95
CA LEU A 94 -2.78 8.85 8.98
C LEU A 94 -3.62 8.79 10.26
N SER A 95 -2.99 8.99 11.42
CA SER A 95 -3.72 8.99 12.70
C SER A 95 -4.75 10.13 12.76
N ASN A 96 -4.43 11.30 12.18
CA ASN A 96 -5.41 12.38 12.04
C ASN A 96 -6.54 12.01 11.08
N ALA A 97 -6.25 11.43 9.91
CA ALA A 97 -7.27 10.96 8.97
C ALA A 97 -8.22 9.96 9.66
N VAL A 98 -7.68 8.92 10.30
CA VAL A 98 -8.49 7.94 11.05
C VAL A 98 -9.29 8.59 12.16
N LYS A 99 -8.70 9.54 12.89
CA LYS A 99 -9.33 10.23 14.01
C LYS A 99 -10.55 11.03 13.59
N PHE A 100 -10.46 11.75 12.48
CA PHE A 100 -11.48 12.71 12.03
C PHE A 100 -12.45 12.16 10.97
N THR A 101 -12.26 10.92 10.53
CA THR A 101 -13.19 10.22 9.65
C THR A 101 -14.25 9.50 10.48
N PRO A 102 -15.56 9.66 10.23
CA PRO A 102 -16.62 8.89 10.89
C PRO A 102 -16.54 7.40 10.58
N ALA A 103 -17.14 6.57 11.41
CA ALA A 103 -17.28 5.13 11.14
C ALA A 103 -17.96 4.89 9.78
N GLY A 104 -17.46 3.91 9.02
CA GLY A 104 -17.91 3.63 7.65
C GLY A 104 -17.32 4.58 6.60
N GLY A 105 -16.41 5.49 6.98
CA GLY A 105 -15.71 6.36 6.06
C GLY A 105 -14.45 5.71 5.47
N THR A 106 -13.78 6.48 4.63
CA THR A 106 -12.65 6.02 3.81
C THR A 106 -11.42 6.87 4.09
N VAL A 107 -10.26 6.20 4.23
CA VAL A 107 -8.93 6.81 4.26
C VAL A 107 -8.09 6.23 3.12
N SER A 108 -7.41 7.06 2.37
CA SER A 108 -6.52 6.60 1.30
C SER A 108 -5.13 7.21 1.40
N VAL A 109 -4.11 6.42 1.07
CA VAL A 109 -2.71 6.83 0.94
C VAL A 109 -2.27 6.51 -0.47
N ARG A 110 -1.75 7.49 -1.18
CA ARG A 110 -1.20 7.30 -2.52
C ARG A 110 0.23 7.82 -2.57
N LEU A 111 1.15 6.95 -2.94
CA LEU A 111 2.53 7.30 -3.23
C LEU A 111 2.71 7.39 -4.75
N LYS A 112 3.31 8.47 -5.24
CA LYS A 112 3.67 8.63 -6.64
C LYS A 112 5.10 9.14 -6.76
N GLN A 113 5.88 8.54 -7.67
CA GLN A 113 7.18 9.08 -8.04
C GLN A 113 7.03 10.10 -9.16
N LEU A 114 7.67 11.25 -8.99
CA LEU A 114 7.74 12.32 -9.96
C LEU A 114 9.20 12.52 -10.40
N PRO A 115 9.45 13.11 -11.58
CA PRO A 115 10.80 13.44 -11.99
C PRO A 115 11.54 14.29 -10.95
N GLY A 116 12.76 13.89 -10.61
CA GLY A 116 13.62 14.66 -9.70
C GLY A 116 14.22 15.88 -10.37
N THR A 117 14.60 16.87 -9.56
CA THR A 117 15.27 18.10 -10.02
C THR A 117 16.78 17.90 -10.24
N ALA A 118 17.37 16.87 -9.63
CA ALA A 118 18.78 16.55 -9.73
C ALA A 118 19.01 15.11 -10.23
N LYS A 119 20.14 14.89 -10.92
CA LYS A 119 20.54 13.55 -11.38
C LYS A 119 20.75 12.63 -10.16
N GLY A 120 20.15 11.45 -10.18
CA GLY A 120 20.22 10.48 -9.06
C GLY A 120 19.27 10.78 -7.91
N SER A 121 18.27 11.66 -8.10
CA SER A 121 17.18 11.90 -7.16
C SER A 121 15.83 11.84 -7.85
N ALA A 122 14.78 11.54 -7.08
CA ALA A 122 13.40 11.64 -7.51
C ALA A 122 12.58 12.40 -6.47
N LEU A 123 11.47 12.97 -6.91
CA LEU A 123 10.49 13.60 -6.03
C LEU A 123 9.37 12.59 -5.77
N TYR A 124 9.08 12.35 -4.52
CA TYR A 124 7.99 11.46 -4.11
C TYR A 124 6.84 12.29 -3.55
N GLU A 125 5.68 12.15 -4.18
CA GLU A 125 4.43 12.77 -3.73
C GLU A 125 3.62 11.73 -2.96
N ILE A 126 3.34 12.01 -1.70
CA ILE A 126 2.53 11.16 -0.83
C ILE A 126 1.26 11.94 -0.50
N ARG A 127 0.11 11.38 -0.88
CA ARG A 127 -1.21 11.94 -0.60
C ARG A 127 -1.89 11.11 0.46
N VAL A 128 -2.30 11.75 1.55
CA VAL A 128 -3.14 11.14 2.59
C VAL A 128 -4.48 11.85 2.54
N LYS A 129 -5.52 11.14 2.15
CA LYS A 129 -6.88 11.67 1.94
C LYS A 129 -7.88 10.93 2.81
N ASP A 130 -8.81 11.66 3.37
CA ASP A 130 -9.97 11.16 4.08
C ASP A 130 -11.27 11.81 3.59
N ASN A 131 -12.39 11.15 3.80
CA ASN A 131 -13.73 11.69 3.58
C ASN A 131 -14.41 12.13 4.91
N GLY A 132 -13.62 12.56 5.89
CA GLY A 132 -14.06 12.96 7.21
C GLY A 132 -14.72 14.33 7.27
N ILE A 133 -14.69 14.91 8.47
CA ILE A 133 -15.37 16.19 8.75
C ILE A 133 -14.80 17.40 8.01
N GLY A 134 -13.56 17.30 7.50
CA GLY A 134 -12.86 18.43 6.89
C GLY A 134 -12.57 19.56 7.87
N MET A 135 -12.07 20.67 7.35
CA MET A 135 -11.65 21.85 8.15
C MET A 135 -12.19 23.14 7.56
N SER A 136 -12.35 24.16 8.41
CA SER A 136 -12.68 25.51 7.97
C SER A 136 -11.49 26.20 7.31
N GLN A 137 -11.75 27.09 6.35
CA GLN A 137 -10.69 27.86 5.68
C GLN A 137 -9.91 28.78 6.64
N GLU A 138 -10.52 29.13 7.76
CA GLU A 138 -9.90 29.91 8.81
C GLU A 138 -8.87 29.10 9.59
N PHE A 139 -9.20 27.83 9.89
CA PHE A 139 -8.29 26.91 10.58
C PHE A 139 -7.15 26.45 9.67
N VAL A 140 -7.38 26.23 8.38
CA VAL A 140 -6.35 25.87 7.40
C VAL A 140 -5.14 26.82 7.44
N LYS A 141 -5.37 28.12 7.63
CA LYS A 141 -4.30 29.12 7.73
C LYS A 141 -3.40 28.94 8.95
N LYS A 142 -3.85 28.20 9.96
CA LYS A 142 -3.19 28.02 11.24
C LYS A 142 -2.82 26.59 11.56
N ILE A 143 -3.18 25.63 10.69
CA ILE A 143 -3.05 24.19 10.99
C ILE A 143 -1.62 23.76 11.32
N PHE A 144 -0.63 24.46 10.78
CA PHE A 144 0.79 24.19 11.04
C PHE A 144 1.37 25.06 12.18
N SER A 145 0.57 25.89 12.84
CA SER A 145 1.00 26.64 14.01
C SER A 145 0.92 25.76 15.27
N PRO A 146 1.93 25.80 16.16
CA PRO A 146 1.92 25.03 17.39
C PRO A 146 0.68 25.33 18.27
N PHE A 147 0.15 24.30 18.93
CA PHE A 147 -0.97 24.35 19.87
C PHE A 147 -2.31 24.78 19.28
N GLU A 148 -2.42 24.98 17.96
CA GLU A 148 -3.67 25.33 17.31
C GLU A 148 -4.58 24.11 17.16
N ARG A 149 -5.89 24.32 17.43
CA ARG A 149 -6.94 23.30 17.29
C ARG A 149 -8.22 23.96 16.83
N GLU A 150 -8.91 23.30 15.91
CA GLU A 150 -10.24 23.77 15.52
C GLU A 150 -11.24 23.56 16.67
N ARG A 151 -11.88 24.66 17.12
CA ARG A 151 -12.85 24.64 18.23
C ARG A 151 -14.26 24.46 17.68
N THR A 152 -14.66 23.22 17.43
CA THR A 152 -16.05 22.89 17.10
C THR A 152 -16.60 21.93 18.16
N SER A 153 -17.91 21.86 18.31
CA SER A 153 -18.58 20.96 19.27
C SER A 153 -18.20 19.48 19.06
N THR A 154 -17.88 19.11 17.83
CA THR A 154 -17.46 17.76 17.45
C THR A 154 -15.98 17.50 17.77
N VAL A 155 -15.10 18.49 17.57
CA VAL A 155 -13.65 18.36 17.77
C VAL A 155 -13.24 18.54 19.24
N SER A 156 -14.01 19.27 20.03
CA SER A 156 -13.68 19.55 21.43
C SER A 156 -13.60 18.30 22.33
N ARG A 157 -14.22 17.18 21.90
CA ARG A 157 -14.14 15.88 22.57
C ARG A 157 -12.97 15.00 22.14
N THR A 158 -12.24 15.41 21.11
CA THR A 158 -11.17 14.60 20.51
C THR A 158 -9.83 15.02 21.08
N GLN A 159 -9.13 14.11 21.77
CA GLN A 159 -7.80 14.37 22.38
C GLN A 159 -6.73 14.68 21.32
N GLY A 160 -5.82 15.61 21.61
CA GLY A 160 -4.64 15.92 20.77
C GLY A 160 -3.84 17.08 21.35
N THR A 161 -2.54 17.08 21.12
CA THR A 161 -1.56 18.07 21.63
C THR A 161 -1.64 19.40 20.89
N GLY A 162 -2.05 19.38 19.62
CA GLY A 162 -1.94 20.51 18.69
C GLY A 162 -0.51 20.75 18.19
N LEU A 163 0.43 19.85 18.48
CA LEU A 163 1.84 19.95 18.05
C LEU A 163 2.12 19.10 16.80
N GLY A 164 1.39 18.01 16.60
CA GLY A 164 1.70 17.05 15.55
C GLY A 164 1.84 17.67 14.16
N MET A 165 0.92 18.54 13.73
CA MET A 165 0.99 19.18 12.42
C MET A 165 2.14 20.18 12.29
N ALA A 166 2.47 20.89 13.35
CA ALA A 166 3.64 21.77 13.39
C ALA A 166 4.95 20.98 13.28
N ILE A 167 5.06 19.86 14.01
CA ILE A 167 6.18 18.92 13.92
C ILE A 167 6.29 18.34 12.51
N THR A 168 5.17 17.89 11.92
CA THR A 168 5.12 17.37 10.55
C THR A 168 5.65 18.38 9.55
N LYS A 169 5.20 19.63 9.62
CA LYS A 169 5.66 20.70 8.73
C LYS A 169 7.16 20.91 8.84
N ASN A 170 7.68 21.01 10.08
CA ASN A 170 9.12 21.21 10.31
C ASN A 170 9.97 20.03 9.80
N ILE A 171 9.52 18.78 10.02
CA ILE A 171 10.23 17.61 9.50
C ILE A 171 10.26 17.61 7.96
N VAL A 172 9.12 17.89 7.32
CA VAL A 172 9.04 17.98 5.85
C VAL A 172 9.96 19.07 5.32
N ASP A 173 10.00 20.24 5.96
CA ASP A 173 10.90 21.33 5.58
C ASP A 173 12.38 20.96 5.75
N MET A 174 12.74 20.29 6.84
CA MET A 174 14.11 19.80 7.05
C MET A 174 14.52 18.74 6.01
N MET A 175 13.57 17.92 5.56
CA MET A 175 13.80 16.95 4.47
C MET A 175 13.83 17.61 3.08
N GLY A 176 13.75 18.94 3.01
CA GLY A 176 13.77 19.69 1.75
C GLY A 176 12.48 19.57 0.93
N GLY A 177 11.40 19.15 1.56
CA GLY A 177 10.10 18.90 0.92
C GLY A 177 9.09 20.02 1.09
N THR A 178 7.86 19.74 0.69
CA THR A 178 6.69 20.62 0.85
C THR A 178 5.50 19.83 1.35
N ILE A 179 4.63 20.49 2.12
CA ILE A 179 3.33 19.95 2.53
C ILE A 179 2.23 20.95 2.22
N GLU A 180 1.18 20.48 1.56
CA GLU A 180 -0.02 21.23 1.20
C GLU A 180 -1.25 20.55 1.81
N VAL A 181 -2.32 21.30 2.02
CA VAL A 181 -3.61 20.79 2.49
C VAL A 181 -4.74 21.27 1.63
N GLN A 182 -5.61 20.36 1.21
CA GLN A 182 -6.85 20.61 0.51
C GLN A 182 -7.99 20.07 1.35
N THR A 183 -8.92 20.93 1.76
CA THR A 183 -10.02 20.52 2.65
C THR A 183 -11.21 21.47 2.52
N ALA A 184 -12.38 20.93 2.82
CA ALA A 184 -13.59 21.68 3.02
C ALA A 184 -14.47 21.00 4.07
N GLN A 185 -15.18 21.77 4.88
CA GLN A 185 -16.07 21.21 5.91
C GLN A 185 -17.10 20.25 5.29
N GLY A 186 -17.20 19.05 5.87
CA GLY A 186 -18.05 17.97 5.41
C GLY A 186 -17.59 17.24 4.14
N LYS A 187 -16.43 17.58 3.59
CA LYS A 187 -15.88 16.93 2.38
C LYS A 187 -14.57 16.18 2.60
N GLY A 188 -14.09 16.16 3.85
CA GLY A 188 -12.81 15.52 4.20
C GLY A 188 -11.59 16.40 3.97
N THR A 189 -10.43 15.78 4.08
CA THR A 189 -9.12 16.45 3.96
C THR A 189 -8.17 15.62 3.10
N GLU A 190 -7.35 16.29 2.31
CA GLU A 190 -6.23 15.71 1.58
C GLU A 190 -4.96 16.49 1.93
N PHE A 191 -3.98 15.78 2.53
CA PHE A 191 -2.62 16.29 2.69
C PHE A 191 -1.75 15.79 1.55
N ILE A 192 -0.96 16.68 0.96
CA ILE A 192 -0.05 16.39 -0.14
C ILE A 192 1.35 16.72 0.32
N VAL A 193 2.17 15.70 0.54
CA VAL A 193 3.57 15.81 0.96
C VAL A 193 4.45 15.49 -0.24
N ARG A 194 5.42 16.37 -0.56
CA ARG A 194 6.41 16.13 -1.61
C ARG A 194 7.79 16.14 -1.01
N LEU A 195 8.52 15.05 -1.15
CA LEU A 195 9.86 14.85 -0.57
C LEU A 195 10.85 14.45 -1.66
N PRO A 196 11.98 15.18 -1.80
CA PRO A 196 13.07 14.78 -2.67
C PRO A 196 13.93 13.73 -1.98
N PHE A 197 14.10 12.56 -2.58
CA PHE A 197 15.01 11.54 -2.06
C PHE A 197 16.10 11.23 -3.08
N ARG A 198 17.30 10.93 -2.59
CA ARG A 198 18.34 10.32 -3.41
C ARG A 198 17.96 8.86 -3.66
N ILE A 199 18.05 8.46 -4.91
CA ILE A 199 17.85 7.08 -5.32
C ILE A 199 19.09 6.28 -4.97
N GLN A 200 18.93 5.09 -4.41
CA GLN A 200 20.06 4.18 -4.24
C GLN A 200 20.63 3.79 -5.62
N PRO A 201 21.95 3.76 -5.79
CA PRO A 201 22.51 3.25 -7.03
C PRO A 201 22.04 1.80 -7.19
N GLU A 202 21.43 1.52 -8.33
CA GLU A 202 20.84 0.21 -8.65
C GLU A 202 21.90 -0.89 -8.47
N GLN A 203 21.97 -1.49 -7.29
CA GLN A 203 22.65 -2.77 -7.10
C GLN A 203 21.81 -3.92 -7.67
N HIS A 204 20.52 -3.68 -7.83
CA HIS A 204 19.59 -4.53 -8.57
C HIS A 204 18.96 -3.66 -9.67
N ARG A 205 19.73 -3.37 -10.76
CA ARG A 205 19.06 -3.10 -12.03
C ARG A 205 17.97 -4.15 -12.13
N ILE A 206 16.73 -3.71 -12.33
CA ILE A 206 15.67 -4.61 -12.76
C ILE A 206 16.10 -5.00 -14.19
N GLU A 207 17.10 -5.89 -14.27
CA GLU A 207 17.43 -6.59 -15.49
C GLU A 207 16.18 -7.38 -15.84
N LYS A 208 15.84 -7.37 -17.10
CA LYS A 208 14.86 -8.32 -17.61
C LYS A 208 15.19 -9.67 -17.02
N ILE A 209 14.22 -10.25 -16.34
CA ILE A 209 14.39 -11.58 -15.74
C ILE A 209 14.30 -12.56 -16.90
N ALA A 210 15.40 -13.27 -17.16
CA ALA A 210 15.48 -14.17 -18.32
C ALA A 210 14.33 -15.19 -18.34
N GLU A 211 13.92 -15.65 -17.19
CA GLU A 211 12.82 -16.60 -17.00
C GLU A 211 11.43 -15.99 -17.31
N LEU A 212 11.29 -14.67 -17.27
CA LEU A 212 10.04 -13.96 -17.55
C LEU A 212 10.01 -13.35 -18.96
N GLU A 213 11.14 -13.30 -19.66
CA GLU A 213 11.24 -12.63 -20.96
C GLU A 213 10.32 -13.26 -22.00
N GLY A 214 9.43 -12.42 -22.56
CA GLY A 214 8.48 -12.83 -23.60
C GLY A 214 7.24 -13.56 -23.08
N LEU A 215 7.18 -13.97 -21.82
CA LEU A 215 5.99 -14.54 -21.21
C LEU A 215 4.86 -13.51 -21.20
N LYS A 216 3.61 -13.98 -21.28
CA LYS A 216 2.43 -13.13 -21.38
C LYS A 216 1.63 -13.17 -20.07
N ALA A 217 1.26 -12.03 -19.55
CA ALA A 217 0.41 -11.92 -18.36
C ALA A 217 -0.90 -11.17 -18.66
N LEU A 218 -1.96 -11.51 -17.92
CA LEU A 218 -3.21 -10.76 -17.90
C LEU A 218 -3.41 -10.12 -16.53
N VAL A 219 -3.62 -8.81 -16.52
CA VAL A 219 -3.97 -8.04 -15.32
C VAL A 219 -5.46 -7.77 -15.31
N VAL A 220 -6.11 -8.01 -14.17
CA VAL A 220 -7.56 -7.84 -13.99
C VAL A 220 -7.79 -7.03 -12.72
N ASP A 221 -8.22 -5.79 -12.88
CA ASP A 221 -8.51 -4.86 -11.78
C ASP A 221 -9.55 -3.86 -12.28
N ASP A 222 -10.49 -3.42 -11.47
CA ASP A 222 -11.51 -2.45 -11.90
C ASP A 222 -11.01 -1.01 -11.94
N ASP A 223 -9.83 -0.75 -11.34
CA ASP A 223 -9.13 0.52 -11.44
C ASP A 223 -8.13 0.53 -12.61
N PHE A 224 -8.40 1.41 -13.58
CA PHE A 224 -7.55 1.59 -14.75
C PHE A 224 -6.10 1.98 -14.36
N ASP A 225 -5.94 2.85 -13.37
CA ASP A 225 -4.61 3.33 -12.94
C ASP A 225 -3.79 2.18 -12.36
N THR A 226 -4.41 1.28 -11.61
CA THR A 226 -3.78 0.05 -11.12
C THR A 226 -3.39 -0.89 -12.26
N CYS A 227 -4.28 -1.13 -13.21
CA CYS A 227 -3.99 -1.93 -14.41
C CYS A 227 -2.78 -1.39 -15.19
N ASP A 228 -2.77 -0.09 -15.45
CA ASP A 228 -1.68 0.59 -16.19
C ASP A 228 -0.35 0.49 -15.42
N SER A 229 -0.37 0.72 -14.11
CA SER A 229 0.83 0.62 -13.26
C SER A 229 1.41 -0.79 -13.24
N VAL A 230 0.58 -1.81 -12.99
CA VAL A 230 1.02 -3.22 -12.96
C VAL A 230 1.52 -3.66 -14.34
N THR A 231 0.82 -3.27 -15.41
CA THR A 231 1.26 -3.55 -16.79
C THR A 231 2.65 -2.98 -17.07
N LYS A 232 2.91 -1.75 -16.67
CA LYS A 232 4.24 -1.12 -16.81
C LYS A 232 5.31 -1.88 -16.01
N MET A 233 4.99 -2.36 -14.81
CA MET A 233 5.91 -3.18 -14.01
C MET A 233 6.24 -4.50 -14.71
N LEU A 234 5.24 -5.19 -15.26
CA LEU A 234 5.43 -6.45 -16.00
C LEU A 234 6.29 -6.27 -17.25
N VAL A 235 6.05 -5.21 -18.02
CA VAL A 235 6.86 -4.89 -19.21
C VAL A 235 8.31 -4.62 -18.83
N ARG A 236 8.58 -3.99 -17.69
CA ARG A 236 9.97 -3.73 -17.22
C ARG A 236 10.72 -5.01 -16.87
N VAL A 237 10.05 -6.03 -16.34
CA VAL A 237 10.68 -7.34 -16.07
C VAL A 237 10.81 -8.23 -17.32
N GLY A 238 10.32 -7.75 -18.48
CA GLY A 238 10.45 -8.44 -19.77
C GLY A 238 9.21 -9.17 -20.25
N MET A 239 8.11 -9.13 -19.52
CA MET A 239 6.84 -9.79 -19.90
C MET A 239 6.05 -8.97 -20.93
N ARG A 240 5.24 -9.65 -21.74
CA ARG A 240 4.13 -9.04 -22.46
C ARG A 240 2.94 -8.97 -21.52
N SER A 241 2.17 -7.90 -21.53
CA SER A 241 1.04 -7.72 -20.63
C SER A 241 -0.18 -7.17 -21.34
N GLU A 242 -1.32 -7.75 -21.03
CA GLU A 242 -2.66 -7.23 -21.35
C GLU A 242 -3.42 -6.96 -20.05
N TRP A 243 -4.45 -6.15 -20.11
CA TRP A 243 -5.29 -5.88 -18.94
C TRP A 243 -6.77 -5.81 -19.31
N THR A 244 -7.63 -5.99 -18.31
CA THR A 244 -9.08 -5.81 -18.42
C THR A 244 -9.64 -5.32 -17.07
N LEU A 245 -10.77 -4.63 -17.11
CA LEU A 245 -11.43 -4.05 -15.93
C LEU A 245 -12.56 -4.96 -15.37
N SER A 246 -12.71 -6.18 -15.89
CA SER A 246 -13.84 -7.04 -15.56
C SER A 246 -13.42 -8.51 -15.52
N GLY A 247 -13.90 -9.23 -14.51
CA GLY A 247 -13.65 -10.67 -14.38
C GLY A 247 -14.27 -11.47 -15.51
N ARG A 248 -15.47 -11.11 -16.01
CA ARG A 248 -16.10 -11.77 -17.16
C ARG A 248 -15.28 -11.60 -18.43
N GLU A 249 -14.78 -10.40 -18.69
CA GLU A 249 -13.91 -10.14 -19.82
C GLU A 249 -12.60 -10.93 -19.72
N ALA A 250 -12.03 -11.03 -18.50
CA ALA A 250 -10.85 -11.83 -18.26
C ALA A 250 -11.05 -13.28 -18.71
N VAL A 251 -12.13 -13.94 -18.27
CA VAL A 251 -12.44 -15.33 -18.66
C VAL A 251 -12.61 -15.48 -20.18
N LEU A 252 -13.23 -14.49 -20.85
CA LEU A 252 -13.36 -14.49 -22.32
C LEU A 252 -12.00 -14.38 -22.99
N ARG A 253 -11.12 -13.48 -22.52
CA ARG A 253 -9.76 -13.32 -23.06
C ARG A 253 -8.91 -14.58 -22.87
N VAL A 254 -9.03 -15.24 -21.72
CA VAL A 254 -8.35 -16.53 -21.47
C VAL A 254 -8.77 -17.56 -22.52
N ARG A 255 -10.07 -17.75 -22.75
CA ARG A 255 -10.58 -18.67 -23.76
C ARG A 255 -10.03 -18.34 -25.15
N GLN A 256 -10.13 -17.08 -25.57
CA GLN A 256 -9.62 -16.62 -26.85
C GLN A 256 -8.11 -16.85 -27.02
N SER A 257 -7.32 -16.58 -25.99
CA SER A 257 -5.86 -16.78 -26.03
C SER A 257 -5.49 -18.26 -26.19
N MET A 258 -6.22 -19.15 -25.53
CA MET A 258 -6.06 -20.61 -25.70
C MET A 258 -6.39 -21.08 -27.14
N GLU A 259 -7.49 -20.56 -27.70
CA GLU A 259 -7.91 -20.89 -29.09
C GLU A 259 -6.91 -20.36 -30.13
N LEU A 260 -6.29 -19.21 -29.88
CA LEU A 260 -5.29 -18.59 -30.76
C LEU A 260 -3.89 -19.17 -30.59
N GLY A 261 -3.63 -19.98 -29.56
CA GLY A 261 -2.31 -20.53 -29.26
C GLY A 261 -1.31 -19.50 -28.71
N ASP A 262 -1.80 -18.35 -28.20
CA ASP A 262 -1.01 -17.32 -27.50
C ASP A 262 -1.48 -17.22 -26.04
N ALA A 263 -1.40 -18.34 -25.33
CA ALA A 263 -1.88 -18.48 -23.96
C ALA A 263 -1.12 -17.55 -22.97
N PHE A 264 -1.80 -17.18 -21.90
CA PHE A 264 -1.17 -16.47 -20.80
C PHE A 264 -0.29 -17.43 -19.98
N HIS A 265 0.69 -16.85 -19.29
CA HIS A 265 1.65 -17.55 -18.41
C HIS A 265 1.53 -17.12 -16.94
N ALA A 266 0.78 -16.04 -16.68
CA ALA A 266 0.41 -15.58 -15.36
C ALA A 266 -0.88 -14.77 -15.42
N TYR A 267 -1.68 -14.87 -14.37
CA TYR A 267 -2.85 -14.04 -14.12
C TYR A 267 -2.64 -13.25 -12.84
N ILE A 268 -2.89 -11.94 -12.89
CA ILE A 268 -2.80 -11.04 -11.75
C ILE A 268 -4.18 -10.43 -11.60
N ILE A 269 -4.93 -10.83 -10.57
CA ILE A 269 -6.37 -10.60 -10.48
C ILE A 269 -6.68 -9.89 -9.15
N ASP A 270 -7.37 -8.75 -9.20
CA ASP A 270 -7.86 -8.10 -7.99
C ASP A 270 -8.91 -8.97 -7.28
N TRP A 271 -8.85 -8.94 -5.96
CA TRP A 271 -9.82 -9.65 -5.12
C TRP A 271 -11.24 -9.14 -5.31
N CYS A 272 -11.42 -7.81 -5.35
CA CYS A 272 -12.72 -7.14 -5.39
C CYS A 272 -13.03 -6.56 -6.76
N LEU A 273 -13.59 -7.36 -7.66
CA LEU A 273 -14.09 -6.85 -8.94
C LEU A 273 -15.60 -6.59 -8.86
N PRO A 274 -16.15 -5.64 -9.63
CA PRO A 274 -17.54 -5.25 -9.52
C PRO A 274 -18.54 -6.30 -10.01
N ASP A 275 -18.11 -7.21 -10.88
CA ASP A 275 -18.94 -8.23 -11.51
C ASP A 275 -18.81 -9.63 -10.88
N MET A 276 -17.65 -9.94 -10.31
CA MET A 276 -17.39 -11.18 -9.56
C MET A 276 -16.11 -11.03 -8.73
N ASN A 277 -15.91 -11.83 -7.70
CA ASN A 277 -14.66 -11.79 -6.92
C ASN A 277 -13.53 -12.59 -7.61
N GLY A 278 -12.29 -12.32 -7.20
CA GLY A 278 -11.12 -12.96 -7.80
C GLY A 278 -11.09 -14.50 -7.66
N ILE A 279 -11.69 -15.08 -6.62
CA ILE A 279 -11.84 -16.54 -6.47
C ILE A 279 -12.78 -17.10 -7.53
N GLU A 280 -13.87 -16.40 -7.81
CA GLU A 280 -14.82 -16.85 -8.84
C GLU A 280 -14.20 -16.80 -10.23
N VAL A 281 -13.44 -15.73 -10.55
CA VAL A 281 -12.64 -15.67 -11.78
C VAL A 281 -11.67 -16.86 -11.85
N THR A 282 -10.98 -17.15 -10.75
CA THR A 282 -10.06 -18.29 -10.65
C THR A 282 -10.77 -19.61 -10.95
N ARG A 283 -11.92 -19.88 -10.33
CA ARG A 283 -12.70 -21.11 -10.57
C ARG A 283 -13.10 -21.23 -12.04
N GLN A 284 -13.53 -20.14 -12.68
CA GLN A 284 -13.90 -20.14 -14.08
C GLN A 284 -12.71 -20.41 -15.00
N ILE A 285 -11.54 -19.81 -14.74
CA ILE A 285 -10.31 -20.10 -15.50
C ILE A 285 -9.92 -21.57 -15.33
N ARG A 286 -9.92 -22.11 -14.12
CA ARG A 286 -9.62 -23.52 -13.84
C ARG A 286 -10.61 -24.47 -14.53
N SER A 287 -11.88 -24.09 -14.66
CA SER A 287 -12.88 -24.88 -15.38
C SER A 287 -12.62 -24.99 -16.89
N LEU A 288 -11.82 -24.12 -17.47
CA LEU A 288 -11.35 -24.20 -18.85
C LEU A 288 -10.17 -25.18 -19.03
N GLY A 289 -9.66 -25.75 -17.95
CA GLY A 289 -8.49 -26.64 -17.96
C GLY A 289 -7.16 -25.87 -18.00
N ASP A 290 -7.16 -24.63 -17.57
CA ASP A 290 -5.97 -23.78 -17.53
C ASP A 290 -5.37 -23.78 -16.12
N ASP A 291 -4.16 -24.32 -16.00
CA ASP A 291 -3.39 -24.43 -14.75
C ASP A 291 -2.35 -23.32 -14.58
N THR A 292 -2.39 -22.28 -15.42
CA THR A 292 -1.50 -21.12 -15.35
C THR A 292 -1.53 -20.47 -13.95
N PRO A 293 -0.39 -20.04 -13.40
CA PRO A 293 -0.32 -19.39 -12.10
C PRO A 293 -1.27 -18.19 -11.98
N ILE A 294 -2.04 -18.17 -10.88
CA ILE A 294 -2.96 -17.07 -10.55
C ILE A 294 -2.50 -16.42 -9.27
N ILE A 295 -2.23 -15.11 -9.34
CA ILE A 295 -1.86 -14.23 -8.24
C ILE A 295 -3.06 -13.34 -7.92
N ILE A 296 -3.54 -13.36 -6.68
CA ILE A 296 -4.61 -12.47 -6.22
C ILE A 296 -3.99 -11.23 -5.57
N LEU A 297 -4.39 -10.05 -6.08
CA LEU A 297 -4.09 -8.77 -5.44
C LEU A 297 -5.12 -8.48 -4.34
N THR A 298 -4.67 -8.09 -3.17
CA THR A 298 -5.58 -7.79 -2.06
C THR A 298 -5.14 -6.59 -1.22
N ALA A 299 -6.11 -5.75 -0.85
CA ALA A 299 -5.91 -4.67 0.11
C ALA A 299 -6.00 -5.16 1.57
N TYR A 300 -6.54 -6.35 1.80
CA TYR A 300 -6.87 -6.91 3.11
C TYR A 300 -5.95 -8.07 3.50
N ASP A 301 -5.98 -8.45 4.77
CA ASP A 301 -5.39 -9.70 5.24
C ASP A 301 -6.19 -10.87 4.65
N TRP A 302 -5.50 -11.79 3.99
CA TRP A 302 -6.10 -12.94 3.31
C TRP A 302 -6.21 -14.20 4.17
N SER A 303 -5.81 -14.14 5.45
CA SER A 303 -5.80 -15.31 6.36
C SER A 303 -7.16 -16.01 6.41
N ASP A 304 -8.25 -15.24 6.39
CA ASP A 304 -9.61 -15.78 6.48
C ASP A 304 -10.08 -16.46 5.18
N ILE A 305 -9.48 -16.13 4.05
CA ILE A 305 -9.87 -16.61 2.70
C ILE A 305 -8.83 -17.53 2.06
N GLU A 306 -7.67 -17.69 2.69
CA GLU A 306 -6.53 -18.44 2.14
C GLU A 306 -6.92 -19.89 1.79
N ALA A 307 -7.66 -20.55 2.67
CA ALA A 307 -8.08 -21.94 2.46
C ALA A 307 -9.03 -22.07 1.26
N GLU A 308 -10.00 -21.15 1.11
CA GLU A 308 -10.93 -21.13 -0.01
C GLU A 308 -10.22 -20.80 -1.33
N ALA A 309 -9.33 -19.82 -1.31
CA ALA A 309 -8.57 -19.40 -2.47
C ALA A 309 -7.64 -20.52 -2.98
N LYS A 310 -6.93 -21.19 -2.08
CA LYS A 310 -6.10 -22.36 -2.43
C LYS A 310 -6.93 -23.49 -3.00
N ALA A 311 -8.10 -23.79 -2.42
CA ALA A 311 -9.04 -24.79 -2.95
C ALA A 311 -9.58 -24.42 -4.34
N ALA A 312 -9.69 -23.14 -4.66
CA ALA A 312 -10.07 -22.65 -5.98
C ALA A 312 -8.93 -22.71 -7.01
N GLY A 313 -7.68 -22.90 -6.57
CA GLY A 313 -6.50 -22.98 -7.43
C GLY A 313 -5.72 -21.66 -7.55
N VAL A 314 -5.85 -20.76 -6.57
CA VAL A 314 -4.97 -19.57 -6.45
C VAL A 314 -3.57 -20.04 -6.10
N THR A 315 -2.56 -19.51 -6.81
CA THR A 315 -1.16 -19.88 -6.62
C THR A 315 -0.47 -19.02 -5.57
N ALA A 316 -0.72 -17.70 -5.57
CA ALA A 316 -0.09 -16.77 -4.65
C ALA A 316 -0.97 -15.55 -4.37
N PHE A 317 -0.61 -14.81 -3.32
CA PHE A 317 -1.22 -13.51 -2.98
C PHE A 317 -0.17 -12.42 -3.03
N CYS A 318 -0.59 -11.22 -3.44
CA CYS A 318 0.24 -10.02 -3.38
C CYS A 318 -0.55 -8.89 -2.71
N ALA A 319 0.01 -8.31 -1.65
CA ALA A 319 -0.66 -7.25 -0.89
C ALA A 319 -0.52 -5.90 -1.59
N LYS A 320 -1.61 -5.14 -1.69
CA LYS A 320 -1.53 -3.70 -2.04
C LYS A 320 -1.03 -2.91 -0.81
N PRO A 321 -0.19 -1.87 -0.97
CA PRO A 321 0.27 -1.25 -2.21
C PRO A 321 1.30 -2.11 -2.97
N LEU A 322 1.28 -2.03 -4.30
CA LEU A 322 2.10 -2.85 -5.17
C LEU A 322 3.39 -2.12 -5.56
N PHE A 323 4.52 -2.76 -5.31
CA PHE A 323 5.82 -2.31 -5.77
C PHE A 323 6.44 -3.32 -6.75
N MET A 324 7.48 -2.89 -7.44
CA MET A 324 8.16 -3.73 -8.41
C MET A 324 8.76 -4.98 -7.76
N SER A 325 9.35 -4.85 -6.57
CA SER A 325 9.88 -5.98 -5.79
C SER A 325 8.78 -6.99 -5.46
N ASP A 326 7.60 -6.54 -4.99
CA ASP A 326 6.51 -7.42 -4.60
C ASP A 326 6.00 -8.24 -5.79
N ILE A 327 5.76 -7.58 -6.92
CA ILE A 327 5.29 -8.23 -8.16
C ILE A 327 6.33 -9.22 -8.67
N ARG A 328 7.61 -8.82 -8.72
CA ARG A 328 8.70 -9.70 -9.16
C ARG A 328 8.79 -10.96 -8.30
N ASP A 329 8.88 -10.78 -6.99
CA ASP A 329 9.12 -11.90 -6.06
C ASP A 329 7.92 -12.84 -6.03
N THR A 330 6.69 -12.30 -6.13
CA THR A 330 5.47 -13.10 -6.22
C THR A 330 5.40 -13.88 -7.54
N LEU A 331 5.75 -13.25 -8.67
CA LEU A 331 5.79 -13.93 -9.98
C LEU A 331 6.83 -15.06 -10.01
N MET A 332 8.05 -14.79 -9.52
CA MET A 332 9.11 -15.80 -9.47
C MET A 332 8.70 -17.00 -8.62
N THR A 333 8.06 -16.75 -7.49
CA THR A 333 7.55 -17.80 -6.61
C THR A 333 6.44 -18.60 -7.28
N ALA A 334 5.45 -17.92 -7.90
CA ALA A 334 4.30 -18.56 -8.51
C ALA A 334 4.68 -19.40 -9.74
N ILE A 335 5.56 -18.88 -10.61
CA ILE A 335 6.02 -19.60 -11.82
C ILE A 335 6.96 -20.74 -11.43
N GLY A 336 7.88 -20.53 -10.46
CA GLY A 336 8.78 -21.59 -9.96
C GLY A 336 8.05 -22.76 -9.30
N GLN A 337 6.98 -22.51 -8.55
CA GLN A 337 6.15 -23.57 -7.96
C GLN A 337 5.44 -24.40 -9.05
N ASN A 338 4.93 -23.76 -10.09
CA ASN A 338 4.26 -24.44 -11.19
C ASN A 338 5.22 -25.36 -11.97
N GLN A 339 6.46 -24.93 -12.20
CA GLN A 339 7.49 -25.76 -12.85
C GLN A 339 7.86 -26.99 -12.00
N ALA A 340 8.01 -26.81 -10.67
CA ALA A 340 8.33 -27.91 -9.76
C ALA A 340 7.19 -28.94 -9.62
N GLU A 341 5.94 -28.53 -9.82
CA GLU A 341 4.78 -29.46 -9.84
C GLU A 341 4.68 -30.22 -11.15
N GLN A 342 5.04 -29.61 -12.28
CA GLN A 342 5.06 -30.28 -13.59
C GLN A 342 6.22 -31.28 -13.76
N GLU A 343 7.35 -31.09 -13.04
CA GLU A 343 8.51 -31.96 -13.05
C GLU A 343 8.38 -33.20 -12.14
N LYS A 344 7.30 -33.33 -11.34
CA LYS A 344 7.08 -34.53 -10.55
C LYS A 344 6.86 -35.72 -11.47
N PRO A 345 7.71 -36.78 -11.42
CA PRO A 345 7.57 -37.93 -12.30
C PRO A 345 6.23 -38.62 -12.02
N VAL A 346 5.47 -38.87 -13.08
CA VAL A 346 4.27 -39.69 -13.02
C VAL A 346 4.66 -41.03 -12.42
N PRO A 347 4.04 -41.53 -11.32
CA PRO A 347 4.36 -42.83 -10.78
C PRO A 347 4.06 -43.87 -11.81
N VAL A 348 5.07 -44.53 -12.35
CA VAL A 348 4.94 -45.64 -13.28
C VAL A 348 4.37 -46.81 -12.50
N SER A 349 3.09 -47.06 -12.70
CA SER A 349 2.41 -48.26 -12.19
C SER A 349 3.04 -49.47 -12.85
N TYR A 350 3.94 -50.18 -12.13
CA TYR A 350 4.37 -51.50 -12.52
C TYR A 350 3.21 -52.49 -12.25
N THR A 351 2.40 -52.72 -13.26
CA THR A 351 1.53 -53.88 -13.32
C THR A 351 2.43 -55.11 -13.50
N HIS A 352 2.61 -55.87 -12.41
CA HIS A 352 3.18 -57.19 -12.51
C HIS A 352 2.29 -58.08 -13.37
N LEU A 353 2.77 -58.44 -14.56
CA LEU A 353 2.29 -59.58 -15.32
C LEU A 353 2.79 -60.87 -14.59
N ARG A 354 1.86 -61.64 -14.11
CA ARG A 354 2.00 -63.11 -13.92
C ARG A 354 0.96 -63.81 -14.80
#